data_b39837803228023e4bfd66a93adc8811
#
_entry.id   b39837803228023e4bfd66a93adc8811
#
_cell.length_a   1.000
_cell.length_b   1.000
_cell.length_c   1.000
_cell.angle_alpha   90.00
_cell.angle_beta   90.00
_cell.angle_gamma   90.00
#
_symmetry.space_group_name_H-M   'P 1'
#
loop_
_entity.id
_entity.type
_entity.pdbx_description
1 polymer ?
#
loop_
_entity_poly.entity_id
_entity_poly.type
_entity_poly.pdbx_seq_one_letter_code
_entity_poly.pdbx_strand_id
1 'polypeptide(L)'
;MMNKFKLSAFALLLGMLGFAQEVEFTEYDLDNGLHVILHQDNTAPVVTTSVMYHVGGKDRQDGRTGFAHFFEHLLFEGTENIPNGKWFEIVSSNGGSNNANTSNDRTYYYEIFPSNNLELGLWMESERMMHPIIKQKGVDTQNEVVKEERRLSYDNRPYGNLLQSVSSNLFVNHPYKDPNVGYMEDLDAATLEEFKNYFDKYYVPNNAVLVVAGDIDISKTKKMIEDYFGPIPKGDAVVRDMPKETPITKEIKATAYDANIQLPATVLGYRTPSFTEEDSYVLNMISDYLSDGNSSKLYKKLVDDKKEALAVQAFNLEQEDYGMYLIFAIPQGETSLETLNNDMEEEIAQIRTKLISEKDFQKLQNKAENSYVNSNSSVAGIANSLASNYLLYGKTKLINEEINIYRSITREDIKRVASKYLNPNQRVVLEYLPKAEEIKQ
;
A
#
# COMPACT_ATOMS: atom_id res chain seq x y z
N MET A 1 -1.40 -63.76 4.11
CA MET A 1 -0.87 -62.64 4.91
C MET A 1 -0.52 -61.37 4.09
N MET A 2 -1.35 -61.00 3.12
CA MET A 2 -0.99 -59.88 2.18
C MET A 2 -2.04 -58.76 2.07
N ASN A 3 -3.05 -58.74 2.94
CA ASN A 3 -4.15 -57.73 2.86
C ASN A 3 -4.24 -56.74 4.03
N LYS A 4 -3.31 -56.77 5.00
CA LYS A 4 -3.32 -55.85 6.14
C LYS A 4 -2.36 -54.65 5.98
N PHE A 5 -1.47 -54.68 4.98
CA PHE A 5 -0.49 -53.60 4.73
C PHE A 5 -1.01 -52.46 3.82
N LYS A 6 -2.10 -52.69 3.09
CA LYS A 6 -2.68 -51.64 2.19
C LYS A 6 -3.66 -50.68 2.86
N LEU A 7 -4.19 -51.02 4.02
CA LEU A 7 -5.10 -50.14 4.76
C LEU A 7 -4.39 -49.09 5.63
N SER A 8 -3.16 -49.41 6.07
CA SER A 8 -2.38 -48.47 6.92
C SER A 8 -1.72 -47.33 6.13
N ALA A 9 -1.47 -47.53 4.82
CA ALA A 9 -0.90 -46.48 3.96
C ALA A 9 -1.94 -45.43 3.51
N PHE A 10 -3.23 -45.78 3.50
CA PHE A 10 -4.32 -44.86 3.11
C PHE A 10 -4.76 -43.95 4.29
N ALA A 11 -4.56 -44.39 5.52
CA ALA A 11 -4.89 -43.60 6.72
C ALA A 11 -3.84 -42.52 7.05
N LEU A 12 -2.60 -42.60 6.51
CA LEU A 12 -1.54 -41.62 6.72
C LEU A 12 -1.57 -40.47 5.70
N LEU A 13 -2.36 -40.58 4.62
CA LEU A 13 -2.50 -39.54 3.60
C LEU A 13 -3.65 -38.56 3.87
N LEU A 14 -4.49 -38.81 4.86
CA LEU A 14 -5.61 -37.92 5.25
C LEU A 14 -5.26 -36.95 6.38
N GLY A 15 -4.00 -36.88 6.83
CA GLY A 15 -3.57 -36.07 7.98
C GLY A 15 -2.81 -34.81 7.67
N MET A 16 -2.65 -34.42 6.41
CA MET A 16 -2.04 -33.12 6.03
C MET A 16 -3.02 -32.23 5.23
N LEU A 17 -4.18 -32.03 5.77
CA LEU A 17 -4.86 -30.76 5.56
C LEU A 17 -4.10 -29.78 6.46
N GLY A 18 -3.10 -29.10 5.89
CA GLY A 18 -2.46 -27.96 6.54
C GLY A 18 -3.53 -26.90 6.75
N PHE A 19 -4.07 -26.85 7.95
CA PHE A 19 -4.79 -25.65 8.41
C PHE A 19 -3.74 -24.54 8.39
N ALA A 20 -3.92 -23.52 7.57
CA ALA A 20 -3.20 -22.29 7.78
C ALA A 20 -3.43 -21.91 9.24
N GLN A 21 -2.35 -21.70 10.00
CA GLN A 21 -2.46 -21.34 11.40
C GLN A 21 -3.23 -20.02 11.49
N GLU A 22 -4.38 -20.05 12.16
CA GLU A 22 -5.19 -18.84 12.38
C GLU A 22 -4.40 -17.85 13.23
N VAL A 23 -4.38 -16.60 12.83
CA VAL A 23 -3.76 -15.53 13.61
C VAL A 23 -4.70 -15.16 14.75
N GLU A 24 -4.35 -15.59 15.96
CA GLU A 24 -5.09 -15.24 17.17
C GLU A 24 -4.74 -13.82 17.63
N PHE A 25 -5.73 -13.02 18.00
CA PHE A 25 -5.54 -11.68 18.53
C PHE A 25 -6.60 -11.30 19.55
N THR A 26 -6.29 -10.30 20.36
CA THR A 26 -7.22 -9.63 21.29
C THR A 26 -7.32 -8.17 20.89
N GLU A 27 -8.53 -7.63 20.85
CA GLU A 27 -8.73 -6.21 20.52
C GLU A 27 -9.65 -5.53 21.56
N TYR A 28 -9.44 -4.22 21.78
CA TYR A 28 -10.24 -3.39 22.69
C TYR A 28 -9.98 -1.91 22.43
N ASP A 29 -10.87 -1.06 22.93
CA ASP A 29 -10.71 0.40 22.85
C ASP A 29 -10.31 0.97 24.19
N LEU A 30 -9.42 1.99 24.19
CA LEU A 30 -9.19 2.86 25.33
C LEU A 30 -10.29 3.93 25.42
N ASP A 31 -10.45 4.56 26.59
CA ASP A 31 -11.46 5.60 26.82
C ASP A 31 -11.29 6.82 25.90
N ASN A 32 -10.06 7.10 25.45
CA ASN A 32 -9.75 8.16 24.49
C ASN A 32 -10.05 7.76 23.02
N GLY A 33 -10.52 6.54 22.78
CA GLY A 33 -10.91 6.03 21.47
C GLY A 33 -9.76 5.43 20.64
N LEU A 34 -8.57 5.25 21.22
CA LEU A 34 -7.52 4.48 20.56
C LEU A 34 -7.91 3.01 20.53
N HIS A 35 -7.98 2.44 19.32
CA HIS A 35 -8.17 1.00 19.17
C HIS A 35 -6.84 0.27 19.36
N VAL A 36 -6.86 -0.81 20.12
CA VAL A 36 -5.67 -1.62 20.44
C VAL A 36 -5.86 -3.05 19.99
N ILE A 37 -4.87 -3.60 19.30
CA ILE A 37 -4.83 -5.00 18.87
C ILE A 37 -3.55 -5.64 19.40
N LEU A 38 -3.68 -6.78 20.06
CA LEU A 38 -2.58 -7.55 20.63
C LEU A 38 -2.53 -8.94 19.99
N HIS A 39 -1.38 -9.29 19.43
CA HIS A 39 -1.09 -10.64 18.92
C HIS A 39 0.09 -11.22 19.68
N GLN A 40 -0.15 -12.30 20.45
CA GLN A 40 0.89 -12.99 21.21
C GLN A 40 1.50 -14.12 20.38
N ASP A 41 2.80 -14.02 20.10
CA ASP A 41 3.62 -15.06 19.48
C ASP A 41 4.98 -15.16 20.20
N ASN A 42 5.13 -16.16 21.05
CA ASN A 42 6.34 -16.38 21.84
C ASN A 42 7.36 -17.30 21.13
N THR A 43 7.25 -17.50 19.82
CA THR A 43 8.16 -18.35 19.06
C THR A 43 9.55 -17.75 18.86
N ALA A 44 9.64 -16.41 18.88
CA ALA A 44 10.89 -15.66 18.81
C ALA A 44 10.86 -14.49 19.83
N PRO A 45 12.00 -14.15 20.45
CA PRO A 45 12.07 -13.07 21.48
C PRO A 45 12.09 -11.68 20.84
N VAL A 46 11.11 -11.37 20.00
CA VAL A 46 10.96 -10.10 19.31
C VAL A 46 9.53 -9.59 19.44
N VAL A 47 9.39 -8.27 19.42
CA VAL A 47 8.10 -7.58 19.47
C VAL A 47 8.08 -6.44 18.46
N THR A 48 6.93 -6.25 17.84
CA THR A 48 6.62 -5.08 17.01
C THR A 48 5.61 -4.21 17.74
N THR A 49 5.93 -2.93 17.94
CA THR A 49 4.98 -1.88 18.32
C THR A 49 4.72 -1.02 17.09
N SER A 50 3.45 -0.76 16.79
CA SER A 50 3.12 0.03 15.60
C SER A 50 1.86 0.84 15.79
N VAL A 51 1.86 2.05 15.21
CA VAL A 51 0.68 2.93 15.17
C VAL A 51 0.38 3.25 13.71
N MET A 52 -0.85 2.99 13.30
CA MET A 52 -1.37 3.39 12.01
C MET A 52 -2.43 4.47 12.20
N TYR A 53 -2.20 5.62 11.59
CA TYR A 53 -3.14 6.74 11.58
C TYR A 53 -3.95 6.72 10.28
N HIS A 54 -5.27 6.91 10.37
CA HIS A 54 -6.14 7.05 9.21
C HIS A 54 -6.01 8.47 8.66
N VAL A 55 -4.85 8.76 8.10
CA VAL A 55 -4.51 10.02 7.44
C VAL A 55 -3.44 9.77 6.38
N GLY A 56 -3.69 10.22 5.17
CA GLY A 56 -2.79 10.03 4.03
C GLY A 56 -2.82 11.20 3.05
N GLY A 57 -2.28 10.99 1.86
CA GLY A 57 -2.17 12.02 0.84
C GLY A 57 -3.50 12.66 0.43
N LYS A 58 -4.62 11.94 0.58
CA LYS A 58 -5.96 12.46 0.28
C LYS A 58 -6.47 13.48 1.31
N ASP A 59 -6.00 13.38 2.55
CA ASP A 59 -6.40 14.24 3.67
C ASP A 59 -5.65 15.57 3.61
N ARG A 60 -5.99 16.41 2.67
CA ARG A 60 -5.32 17.70 2.42
C ARG A 60 -6.28 18.87 2.33
N GLN A 61 -5.77 20.05 2.49
CA GLN A 61 -6.44 21.29 2.08
C GLN A 61 -6.03 21.63 0.63
N ASP A 62 -6.86 22.40 -0.07
CA ASP A 62 -6.52 22.86 -1.42
C ASP A 62 -5.24 23.70 -1.42
N GLY A 63 -4.30 23.35 -2.33
CA GLY A 63 -2.99 23.98 -2.41
C GLY A 63 -2.06 23.64 -1.23
N ARG A 64 -2.28 22.48 -0.58
CA ARG A 64 -1.47 21.97 0.54
C ARG A 64 -1.29 20.46 0.42
N THR A 65 -0.66 20.03 -0.68
CA THR A 65 -0.34 18.61 -0.91
C THR A 65 0.88 18.17 -0.09
N GLY A 66 1.02 16.87 0.17
CA GLY A 66 2.20 16.29 0.80
C GLY A 66 2.26 16.34 2.33
N PHE A 67 1.25 16.88 3.02
CA PHE A 67 1.29 17.05 4.48
C PHE A 67 1.42 15.73 5.23
N ALA A 68 0.67 14.70 4.87
CA ALA A 68 0.76 13.40 5.54
C ALA A 68 2.18 12.80 5.44
N HIS A 69 2.78 12.84 4.25
CA HIS A 69 4.14 12.39 4.02
C HIS A 69 5.17 13.27 4.75
N PHE A 70 4.94 14.59 4.79
CA PHE A 70 5.79 15.49 5.57
C PHE A 70 5.76 15.14 7.06
N PHE A 71 4.59 14.77 7.60
CA PHE A 71 4.47 14.33 8.99
C PHE A 71 5.12 12.97 9.23
N GLU A 72 5.19 12.08 8.22
CA GLU A 72 6.01 10.87 8.33
C GLU A 72 7.44 11.19 8.75
N HIS A 73 8.04 12.23 8.15
CA HIS A 73 9.39 12.70 8.50
C HIS A 73 9.40 13.51 9.79
N LEU A 74 8.50 14.48 9.94
CA LEU A 74 8.51 15.44 11.04
C LEU A 74 8.35 14.76 12.41
N LEU A 75 7.60 13.68 12.51
CA LEU A 75 7.40 12.95 13.76
C LEU A 75 8.60 12.08 14.19
N PHE A 76 9.70 12.10 13.45
CA PHE A 76 11.02 11.58 13.88
C PHE A 76 11.96 12.67 14.40
N GLU A 77 11.59 13.96 14.29
CA GLU A 77 12.44 15.07 14.76
C GLU A 77 12.67 15.06 16.28
N GLY A 78 11.76 14.43 17.03
CA GLY A 78 11.84 14.30 18.48
C GLY A 78 10.56 14.71 19.17
N THR A 79 10.54 14.50 20.48
CA THR A 79 9.43 14.82 21.37
C THR A 79 9.92 15.67 22.54
N GLU A 80 9.07 16.05 23.48
CA GLU A 80 9.48 16.74 24.70
C GLU A 80 10.52 15.95 25.51
N ASN A 81 10.47 14.62 25.45
CA ASN A 81 11.32 13.71 26.21
C ASN A 81 12.37 12.97 25.35
N ILE A 82 12.24 13.02 24.01
CA ILE A 82 13.24 12.46 23.08
C ILE A 82 13.91 13.63 22.33
N PRO A 83 15.22 13.90 22.60
CA PRO A 83 15.90 15.01 21.93
C PRO A 83 15.91 14.86 20.41
N ASN A 84 15.90 16.01 19.71
CA ASN A 84 15.97 16.08 18.26
C ASN A 84 17.12 15.22 17.70
N GLY A 85 16.83 14.41 16.68
CA GLY A 85 17.75 13.52 16.00
C GLY A 85 18.17 12.27 16.79
N LYS A 86 17.59 12.02 17.98
CA LYS A 86 17.95 10.85 18.81
C LYS A 86 17.05 9.64 18.62
N TRP A 87 15.95 9.76 17.87
CA TRP A 87 15.03 8.65 17.66
C TRP A 87 15.72 7.38 17.15
N PHE A 88 16.41 7.48 16.02
CA PHE A 88 17.10 6.34 15.38
C PHE A 88 18.25 5.78 16.23
N GLU A 89 18.95 6.66 16.99
CA GLU A 89 20.01 6.25 17.92
C GLU A 89 19.44 5.43 19.10
N ILE A 90 18.30 5.85 19.66
CA ILE A 90 17.63 5.12 20.73
C ILE A 90 17.21 3.74 20.22
N VAL A 91 16.56 3.66 19.06
CA VAL A 91 16.12 2.39 18.48
C VAL A 91 17.32 1.46 18.25
N SER A 92 18.34 1.92 17.55
CA SER A 92 19.49 1.08 17.18
C SER A 92 20.33 0.66 18.38
N SER A 93 20.54 1.54 19.37
CA SER A 93 21.30 1.21 20.59
C SER A 93 20.59 0.21 21.50
N ASN A 94 19.29 0.05 21.36
CA ASN A 94 18.49 -0.96 22.05
C ASN A 94 18.22 -2.22 21.19
N GLY A 95 18.99 -2.41 20.10
CA GLY A 95 18.90 -3.59 19.24
C GLY A 95 17.66 -3.63 18.36
N GLY A 96 16.97 -2.51 18.21
CA GLY A 96 15.76 -2.40 17.40
C GLY A 96 16.01 -1.91 15.98
N SER A 97 14.94 -1.94 15.20
CA SER A 97 14.82 -1.29 13.90
C SER A 97 13.45 -0.62 13.81
N ASN A 98 13.35 0.42 13.00
CA ASN A 98 12.10 1.14 12.79
C ASN A 98 11.95 1.56 11.35
N ASN A 99 10.72 1.86 10.93
CA ASN A 99 10.43 2.50 9.66
C ASN A 99 9.05 3.19 9.73
N ALA A 100 8.76 3.97 8.71
CA ALA A 100 7.44 4.54 8.48
C ALA A 100 7.13 4.54 6.98
N ASN A 101 5.88 4.71 6.65
CA ASN A 101 5.45 4.93 5.26
C ASN A 101 4.06 5.58 5.21
N THR A 102 3.84 6.37 4.16
CA THR A 102 2.59 7.07 3.90
C THR A 102 2.01 6.62 2.57
N SER A 103 0.72 6.27 2.57
CA SER A 103 -0.08 6.07 1.37
C SER A 103 -1.06 7.23 1.18
N ASN A 104 -1.91 7.12 0.17
CA ASN A 104 -3.02 8.08 0.01
C ASN A 104 -4.03 8.04 1.16
N ASP A 105 -4.11 6.93 1.91
CA ASP A 105 -5.19 6.67 2.87
C ASP A 105 -4.72 6.58 4.32
N ARG A 106 -3.44 6.29 4.56
CA ARG A 106 -2.92 6.10 5.91
C ARG A 106 -1.45 6.47 6.04
N THR A 107 -1.00 6.76 7.29
CA THR A 107 0.40 6.89 7.70
C THR A 107 0.69 5.84 8.77
N TYR A 108 1.78 5.09 8.63
CA TYR A 108 2.13 3.95 9.46
C TYR A 108 3.54 4.09 10.01
N TYR A 109 3.69 3.98 11.34
CA TYR A 109 4.95 3.96 12.06
C TYR A 109 5.09 2.64 12.79
N TYR A 110 6.30 2.08 12.85
CA TYR A 110 6.55 0.87 13.62
C TYR A 110 7.99 0.74 14.08
N GLU A 111 8.18 0.12 15.22
CA GLU A 111 9.46 -0.35 15.76
C GLU A 111 9.41 -1.86 15.97
N ILE A 112 10.56 -2.50 15.72
CA ILE A 112 10.79 -3.91 16.03
C ILE A 112 11.92 -3.95 17.05
N PHE A 113 11.66 -4.51 18.23
CA PHE A 113 12.63 -4.64 19.30
C PHE A 113 12.79 -6.08 19.76
N PRO A 114 13.92 -6.44 20.43
CA PRO A 114 13.94 -7.57 21.35
C PRO A 114 12.80 -7.41 22.38
N SER A 115 12.13 -8.51 22.75
CA SER A 115 10.89 -8.44 23.57
C SER A 115 11.06 -7.81 24.95
N ASN A 116 12.28 -7.82 25.52
CA ASN A 116 12.59 -7.12 26.75
C ASN A 116 12.54 -5.58 26.65
N ASN A 117 12.48 -5.03 25.43
CA ASN A 117 12.36 -3.60 25.16
C ASN A 117 10.95 -3.19 24.69
N LEU A 118 9.92 -4.03 24.93
CA LEU A 118 8.52 -3.70 24.64
C LEU A 118 8.11 -2.35 25.23
N GLU A 119 8.44 -2.10 26.49
CA GLU A 119 8.09 -0.86 27.19
C GLU A 119 8.70 0.37 26.51
N LEU A 120 9.94 0.25 26.00
CA LEU A 120 10.58 1.31 25.23
C LEU A 120 9.81 1.63 23.95
N GLY A 121 9.39 0.62 23.20
CA GLY A 121 8.59 0.82 21.97
C GLY A 121 7.25 1.49 22.26
N LEU A 122 6.54 1.06 23.29
CA LEU A 122 5.28 1.68 23.71
C LEU A 122 5.47 3.13 24.17
N TRP A 123 6.51 3.39 24.95
CA TRP A 123 6.84 4.75 25.38
C TRP A 123 7.17 5.66 24.17
N MET A 124 7.99 5.21 23.23
CA MET A 124 8.36 5.99 22.06
C MET A 124 7.13 6.34 21.22
N GLU A 125 6.24 5.41 20.93
CA GLU A 125 5.03 5.68 20.16
C GLU A 125 4.03 6.57 20.92
N SER A 126 3.91 6.44 22.25
CA SER A 126 3.09 7.36 23.04
C SER A 126 3.65 8.78 23.04
N GLU A 127 4.97 8.95 23.12
CA GLU A 127 5.65 10.24 22.98
C GLU A 127 5.41 10.87 21.60
N ARG A 128 5.49 10.07 20.53
CA ARG A 128 5.17 10.51 19.16
C ARG A 128 3.75 11.04 19.04
N MET A 129 2.78 10.38 19.67
CA MET A 129 1.38 10.74 19.61
C MET A 129 1.04 11.94 20.50
N MET A 130 1.66 12.06 21.69
CA MET A 130 1.27 13.05 22.69
C MET A 130 2.15 14.31 22.69
N HIS A 131 3.46 14.17 22.45
CA HIS A 131 4.44 15.21 22.75
C HIS A 131 5.39 15.57 21.58
N PRO A 132 4.99 15.47 20.29
CA PRO A 132 5.91 15.76 19.21
C PRO A 132 6.34 17.24 19.21
N ILE A 133 7.59 17.49 18.85
CA ILE A 133 8.11 18.86 18.71
C ILE A 133 7.83 19.38 17.31
N ILE A 134 6.73 20.13 17.15
CA ILE A 134 6.40 20.82 15.89
C ILE A 134 6.83 22.29 16.00
N LYS A 135 8.06 22.58 15.56
CA LYS A 135 8.69 23.90 15.59
C LYS A 135 9.20 24.29 14.21
N GLN A 136 9.33 25.60 13.95
CA GLN A 136 9.78 26.13 12.66
C GLN A 136 11.10 25.49 12.21
N LYS A 137 12.07 25.32 13.08
CA LYS A 137 13.36 24.70 12.75
C LYS A 137 13.20 23.27 12.20
N GLY A 138 12.34 22.44 12.81
CA GLY A 138 12.05 21.08 12.34
C GLY A 138 11.36 21.11 10.98
N VAL A 139 10.37 21.98 10.82
CA VAL A 139 9.67 22.19 9.55
C VAL A 139 10.65 22.62 8.45
N ASP A 140 11.51 23.62 8.70
CA ASP A 140 12.51 24.05 7.72
C ASP A 140 13.48 22.93 7.33
N THR A 141 13.94 22.15 8.31
CA THR A 141 14.85 21.02 8.07
C THR A 141 14.15 19.94 7.22
N GLN A 142 12.95 19.51 7.61
CA GLN A 142 12.24 18.45 6.90
C GLN A 142 11.72 18.91 5.55
N ASN A 143 11.42 20.19 5.35
CA ASN A 143 11.08 20.73 4.04
C ASN A 143 12.19 20.46 3.01
N GLU A 144 13.46 20.72 3.37
CA GLU A 144 14.59 20.44 2.47
C GLU A 144 14.79 18.94 2.24
N VAL A 145 14.58 18.11 3.29
CA VAL A 145 14.69 16.64 3.17
C VAL A 145 13.62 16.09 2.22
N VAL A 146 12.36 16.44 2.41
CA VAL A 146 11.23 15.96 1.57
C VAL A 146 11.37 16.46 0.13
N LYS A 147 11.84 17.71 -0.07
CA LYS A 147 12.11 18.24 -1.40
C LYS A 147 13.25 17.50 -2.09
N GLU A 148 14.30 17.15 -1.36
CA GLU A 148 15.40 16.37 -1.92
C GLU A 148 14.96 14.93 -2.24
N GLU A 149 14.17 14.32 -1.38
CA GLU A 149 13.56 13.01 -1.67
C GLU A 149 12.69 13.07 -2.94
N ARG A 150 11.86 14.11 -3.08
CA ARG A 150 11.08 14.30 -4.30
C ARG A 150 11.97 14.38 -5.54
N ARG A 151 13.06 15.17 -5.47
CA ARG A 151 14.02 15.27 -6.59
C ARG A 151 14.62 13.90 -6.93
N LEU A 152 15.07 13.15 -5.92
CA LEU A 152 15.77 11.87 -6.11
C LEU A 152 14.82 10.75 -6.55
N SER A 153 13.62 10.68 -5.98
CA SER A 153 12.69 9.57 -6.18
C SER A 153 11.73 9.78 -7.36
N TYR A 154 11.46 11.05 -7.72
CA TYR A 154 10.49 11.40 -8.76
C TYR A 154 11.12 12.21 -9.89
N ASP A 155 11.64 13.42 -9.61
CA ASP A 155 11.96 14.39 -10.66
C ASP A 155 13.21 14.01 -11.45
N ASN A 156 14.23 13.40 -10.82
CA ASN A 156 15.49 12.98 -11.46
C ASN A 156 15.53 11.46 -11.79
N ARG A 157 14.53 10.70 -11.35
CA ARG A 157 14.47 9.26 -11.61
C ARG A 157 13.82 8.99 -12.96
N PRO A 158 14.41 8.14 -13.83
CA PRO A 158 13.73 7.67 -15.03
C PRO A 158 12.34 7.09 -14.71
N TYR A 159 11.32 7.54 -15.40
CA TYR A 159 9.89 7.19 -15.18
C TYR A 159 9.35 7.56 -13.80
N GLY A 160 10.03 8.40 -13.02
CA GLY A 160 9.65 8.72 -11.65
C GLY A 160 8.27 9.37 -11.52
N ASN A 161 7.90 10.23 -12.47
CA ASN A 161 6.59 10.91 -12.51
C ASN A 161 5.53 10.17 -13.36
N LEU A 162 5.80 8.94 -13.80
CA LEU A 162 4.87 8.19 -14.66
C LEU A 162 3.55 7.92 -13.95
N LEU A 163 3.58 7.42 -12.72
CA LEU A 163 2.38 7.13 -11.93
C LEU A 163 1.56 8.40 -11.69
N GLN A 164 2.22 9.50 -11.32
CA GLN A 164 1.58 10.81 -11.15
C GLN A 164 0.90 11.28 -12.44
N SER A 165 1.56 11.09 -13.59
CA SER A 165 1.01 11.46 -14.90
C SER A 165 -0.25 10.65 -15.25
N VAL A 166 -0.32 9.38 -14.84
CA VAL A 166 -1.54 8.59 -15.01
C VAL A 166 -2.63 9.02 -14.04
N SER A 167 -2.29 9.18 -12.75
CA SER A 167 -3.24 9.55 -11.69
C SER A 167 -3.96 10.86 -12.00
N SER A 168 -3.22 11.89 -12.43
CA SER A 168 -3.78 13.20 -12.77
C SER A 168 -4.73 13.19 -13.99
N ASN A 169 -4.67 12.14 -14.82
CA ASN A 169 -5.61 11.95 -15.94
C ASN A 169 -6.77 11.00 -15.57
N LEU A 170 -6.58 10.11 -14.59
CA LEU A 170 -7.64 9.23 -14.10
C LEU A 170 -8.55 9.94 -13.09
N PHE A 171 -8.00 10.83 -12.26
CA PHE A 171 -8.72 11.56 -11.25
C PHE A 171 -8.72 13.06 -11.59
N VAL A 172 -9.91 13.66 -11.59
CA VAL A 172 -10.09 15.09 -11.89
C VAL A 172 -10.47 15.85 -10.61
N ASN A 173 -11.38 15.28 -9.84
CA ASN A 173 -11.94 15.88 -8.63
C ASN A 173 -11.25 15.35 -7.37
N HIS A 174 -11.01 14.03 -7.32
CA HIS A 174 -10.51 13.36 -6.14
C HIS A 174 -9.04 13.69 -5.86
N PRO A 175 -8.62 13.86 -4.58
CA PRO A 175 -7.24 14.14 -4.19
C PRO A 175 -6.20 13.11 -4.69
N TYR A 176 -6.59 11.90 -5.06
CA TYR A 176 -5.69 10.91 -5.65
C TYR A 176 -5.02 11.35 -6.96
N LYS A 177 -5.45 12.46 -7.54
CA LYS A 177 -4.76 13.10 -8.68
C LYS A 177 -3.40 13.67 -8.32
N ASP A 178 -3.15 13.98 -7.05
CA ASP A 178 -1.95 14.66 -6.58
C ASP A 178 -0.91 13.66 -6.03
N PRO A 179 0.39 14.01 -6.07
CA PRO A 179 1.43 13.14 -5.54
C PRO A 179 1.42 13.10 -4.01
N ASN A 180 1.64 11.93 -3.44
CA ASN A 180 1.71 11.73 -1.99
C ASN A 180 2.82 12.55 -1.32
N VAL A 181 3.96 12.70 -2.02
CA VAL A 181 5.11 13.51 -1.58
C VAL A 181 4.80 15.02 -1.61
N GLY A 182 3.72 15.43 -2.27
CA GLY A 182 3.34 16.83 -2.47
C GLY A 182 4.06 17.55 -3.60
N TYR A 183 3.58 18.74 -3.93
CA TYR A 183 4.26 19.66 -4.84
C TYR A 183 5.21 20.55 -4.04
N MET A 184 6.38 20.91 -4.63
CA MET A 184 7.39 21.73 -3.94
C MET A 184 6.86 23.10 -3.55
N GLU A 185 6.05 23.72 -4.41
CA GLU A 185 5.39 25.00 -4.16
C GLU A 185 4.43 24.94 -2.98
N ASP A 186 3.71 23.84 -2.79
CA ASP A 186 2.82 23.65 -1.65
C ASP A 186 3.60 23.50 -0.33
N LEU A 187 4.70 22.76 -0.37
CA LEU A 187 5.60 22.56 0.77
C LEU A 187 6.27 23.87 1.19
N ASP A 188 6.70 24.70 0.22
CA ASP A 188 7.33 25.98 0.48
C ASP A 188 6.33 27.04 1.00
N ALA A 189 5.07 26.94 0.60
CA ALA A 189 4.03 27.86 1.03
C ALA A 189 3.41 27.52 2.40
N ALA A 190 3.68 26.31 2.92
CA ALA A 190 3.11 25.81 4.17
C ALA A 190 3.63 26.57 5.39
N THR A 191 2.74 26.90 6.31
CA THR A 191 3.04 27.62 7.55
C THR A 191 3.11 26.67 8.75
N LEU A 192 3.85 27.07 9.79
CA LEU A 192 3.92 26.30 11.05
C LEU A 192 2.54 26.09 11.69
N GLU A 193 1.63 27.07 11.56
CA GLU A 193 0.27 26.98 12.09
C GLU A 193 -0.54 25.91 11.34
N GLU A 194 -0.42 25.85 10.01
CA GLU A 194 -1.07 24.81 9.20
C GLU A 194 -0.58 23.40 9.59
N PHE A 195 0.73 23.23 9.85
CA PHE A 195 1.27 21.97 10.34
C PHE A 195 0.68 21.59 11.71
N LYS A 196 0.63 22.52 12.66
CA LYS A 196 0.02 22.24 13.98
C LYS A 196 -1.44 21.86 13.86
N ASN A 197 -2.24 22.63 13.11
CA ASN A 197 -3.64 22.34 12.89
C ASN A 197 -3.88 20.99 12.20
N TYR A 198 -2.99 20.58 11.30
CA TYR A 198 -3.04 19.27 10.65
C TYR A 198 -2.76 18.14 11.63
N PHE A 199 -1.75 18.29 12.49
CA PHE A 199 -1.43 17.34 13.56
C PHE A 199 -2.62 17.19 14.51
N ASP A 200 -3.10 18.30 15.07
CA ASP A 200 -4.20 18.33 16.05
C ASP A 200 -5.49 17.70 15.51
N LYS A 201 -5.68 17.77 14.18
CA LYS A 201 -6.85 17.20 13.52
C LYS A 201 -6.74 15.69 13.27
N TYR A 202 -5.58 15.22 12.83
CA TYR A 202 -5.47 13.88 12.27
C TYR A 202 -4.67 12.89 13.10
N TYR A 203 -3.66 13.34 13.86
CA TYR A 203 -2.76 12.48 14.63
C TYR A 203 -3.24 12.32 16.07
N VAL A 204 -4.47 11.84 16.22
CA VAL A 204 -5.18 11.70 17.48
C VAL A 204 -5.55 10.24 17.75
N PRO A 205 -5.70 9.84 19.04
CA PRO A 205 -5.97 8.43 19.40
C PRO A 205 -7.17 7.83 18.66
N ASN A 206 -8.27 8.55 18.60
CA ASN A 206 -9.51 8.09 17.96
C ASN A 206 -9.50 8.13 16.42
N ASN A 207 -8.35 8.43 15.81
CA ASN A 207 -8.09 8.30 14.36
C ASN A 207 -6.91 7.35 14.09
N ALA A 208 -6.58 6.48 15.05
CA ALA A 208 -5.43 5.58 14.99
C ALA A 208 -5.76 4.19 15.53
N VAL A 209 -4.90 3.24 15.17
CA VAL A 209 -4.86 1.90 15.79
C VAL A 209 -3.43 1.60 16.24
N LEU A 210 -3.31 1.13 17.47
CA LEU A 210 -2.07 0.60 18.05
C LEU A 210 -2.09 -0.92 17.92
N VAL A 211 -1.06 -1.49 17.31
CA VAL A 211 -0.88 -2.94 17.26
C VAL A 211 0.42 -3.32 17.95
N VAL A 212 0.34 -4.29 18.87
CA VAL A 212 1.51 -4.90 19.50
C VAL A 212 1.50 -6.39 19.19
N ALA A 213 2.52 -6.85 18.50
CA ALA A 213 2.62 -8.25 18.06
C ALA A 213 3.97 -8.86 18.44
N GLY A 214 3.98 -10.13 18.88
CA GLY A 214 5.19 -10.88 19.17
C GLY A 214 5.24 -11.46 20.57
N ASP A 215 6.44 -11.55 21.16
CA ASP A 215 6.68 -12.14 22.48
C ASP A 215 6.24 -11.20 23.58
N ILE A 216 4.96 -11.25 23.91
CA ILE A 216 4.29 -10.40 24.88
C ILE A 216 3.49 -11.21 25.90
N ASP A 217 3.27 -10.63 27.08
CA ASP A 217 2.24 -11.04 28.03
C ASP A 217 1.05 -10.08 27.89
N ILE A 218 -0.08 -10.59 27.46
CA ILE A 218 -1.29 -9.80 27.16
C ILE A 218 -1.69 -8.90 28.35
N SER A 219 -1.69 -9.44 29.57
CA SER A 219 -2.15 -8.72 30.75
C SER A 219 -1.21 -7.58 31.16
N LYS A 220 0.10 -7.83 31.07
CA LYS A 220 1.11 -6.79 31.38
C LYS A 220 1.13 -5.73 30.26
N THR A 221 1.04 -6.16 29.01
CA THR A 221 1.01 -5.25 27.85
C THR A 221 -0.20 -4.31 27.91
N LYS A 222 -1.40 -4.83 28.25
CA LYS A 222 -2.60 -4.00 28.44
C LYS A 222 -2.38 -2.91 29.50
N LYS A 223 -1.74 -3.27 30.62
CA LYS A 223 -1.47 -2.29 31.66
C LYS A 223 -0.48 -1.22 31.22
N MET A 224 0.61 -1.58 30.53
CA MET A 224 1.56 -0.61 29.99
C MET A 224 0.89 0.31 28.96
N ILE A 225 0.04 -0.22 28.09
CA ILE A 225 -0.69 0.58 27.11
C ILE A 225 -1.62 1.57 27.81
N GLU A 226 -2.34 1.16 28.84
CA GLU A 226 -3.19 2.06 29.63
C GLU A 226 -2.36 3.18 30.30
N ASP A 227 -1.20 2.82 30.87
CA ASP A 227 -0.33 3.77 31.56
C ASP A 227 0.26 4.82 30.58
N TYR A 228 0.64 4.43 29.34
CA TYR A 228 1.27 5.31 28.36
C TYR A 228 0.28 6.02 27.42
N PHE A 229 -0.74 5.34 26.94
CA PHE A 229 -1.66 5.89 25.93
C PHE A 229 -2.99 6.39 26.53
N GLY A 230 -3.41 5.90 27.69
CA GLY A 230 -4.63 6.34 28.37
C GLY A 230 -4.68 7.84 28.64
N PRO A 231 -3.59 8.49 29.09
CA PRO A 231 -3.56 9.94 29.33
C PRO A 231 -3.68 10.81 28.07
N ILE A 232 -3.47 10.26 26.87
CA ILE A 232 -3.50 11.05 25.63
C ILE A 232 -4.92 11.54 25.36
N PRO A 233 -5.13 12.85 25.15
CA PRO A 233 -6.48 13.39 24.98
C PRO A 233 -7.10 12.90 23.66
N LYS A 234 -8.41 12.60 23.72
CA LYS A 234 -9.21 12.31 22.53
C LYS A 234 -9.33 13.55 21.65
N GLY A 235 -9.13 13.40 20.35
CA GLY A 235 -9.36 14.43 19.36
C GLY A 235 -10.82 14.51 18.88
N ASP A 236 -11.09 15.50 18.03
CA ASP A 236 -12.36 15.60 17.33
C ASP A 236 -12.51 14.45 16.31
N ALA A 237 -13.75 14.09 15.99
CA ALA A 237 -14.00 13.09 14.97
C ALA A 237 -13.60 13.61 13.57
N VAL A 238 -12.77 12.85 12.87
CA VAL A 238 -12.37 13.19 11.51
C VAL A 238 -13.50 12.87 10.54
N VAL A 239 -14.12 13.90 9.99
CA VAL A 239 -15.15 13.77 8.96
C VAL A 239 -14.52 14.00 7.59
N ARG A 240 -14.76 13.06 6.64
CA ARG A 240 -14.29 13.12 5.26
C ARG A 240 -15.49 13.19 4.32
N ASP A 241 -15.51 14.20 3.47
CA ASP A 241 -16.47 14.35 2.35
C ASP A 241 -15.64 14.43 1.06
N MET A 242 -15.22 13.24 0.57
CA MET A 242 -14.38 13.16 -0.62
C MET A 242 -15.18 13.40 -1.88
N PRO A 243 -14.68 14.26 -2.80
CA PRO A 243 -15.36 14.54 -4.05
C PRO A 243 -15.44 13.29 -4.92
N LYS A 244 -16.63 13.05 -5.48
CA LYS A 244 -16.86 11.91 -6.37
C LYS A 244 -16.34 12.19 -7.77
N GLU A 245 -15.79 11.15 -8.36
CA GLU A 245 -15.33 11.18 -9.74
C GLU A 245 -16.46 10.93 -10.74
N THR A 246 -16.46 11.70 -11.82
CA THR A 246 -17.35 11.43 -12.95
C THR A 246 -16.86 10.18 -13.70
N PRO A 247 -17.77 9.26 -14.10
CA PRO A 247 -17.38 8.09 -14.89
C PRO A 247 -16.66 8.46 -16.20
N ILE A 248 -15.58 7.75 -16.50
CA ILE A 248 -14.93 7.84 -17.81
C ILE A 248 -15.78 7.06 -18.81
N THR A 249 -16.29 7.72 -19.84
CA THR A 249 -17.20 7.14 -20.85
C THR A 249 -16.59 7.05 -22.25
N LYS A 250 -15.38 7.56 -22.42
CA LYS A 250 -14.59 7.48 -23.65
C LYS A 250 -13.10 7.42 -23.30
N GLU A 251 -12.30 6.78 -24.18
CA GLU A 251 -10.85 6.76 -24.04
C GLU A 251 -10.28 8.18 -23.94
N ILE A 252 -9.40 8.39 -22.98
CA ILE A 252 -8.63 9.63 -22.78
C ILE A 252 -7.21 9.35 -23.28
N LYS A 253 -6.75 10.13 -24.24
CA LYS A 253 -5.35 10.10 -24.69
C LYS A 253 -4.59 11.23 -24.02
N ALA A 254 -3.45 10.90 -23.42
CA ALA A 254 -2.59 11.84 -22.73
C ALA A 254 -1.13 11.63 -23.13
N THR A 255 -0.33 12.69 -23.05
CA THR A 255 1.11 12.64 -23.29
C THR A 255 1.83 13.33 -22.14
N ALA A 256 2.87 12.70 -21.63
CA ALA A 256 3.79 13.30 -20.67
C ALA A 256 5.24 13.16 -21.16
N TYR A 257 6.11 14.03 -20.68
CA TYR A 257 7.52 14.09 -21.10
C TYR A 257 8.45 13.96 -19.89
N ASP A 258 9.51 13.18 -20.06
CA ASP A 258 10.54 12.96 -19.05
C ASP A 258 11.93 13.17 -19.68
N ALA A 259 12.71 14.05 -19.11
CA ALA A 259 14.07 14.34 -19.56
C ALA A 259 15.09 13.24 -19.19
N ASN A 260 14.72 12.35 -18.26
CA ASN A 260 15.63 11.33 -17.71
C ASN A 260 15.51 9.97 -18.41
N ILE A 261 14.59 9.83 -19.39
CA ILE A 261 14.39 8.58 -20.12
C ILE A 261 14.90 8.71 -21.56
N GLN A 262 15.37 7.58 -22.10
CA GLN A 262 15.74 7.46 -23.51
C GLN A 262 14.71 6.67 -24.32
N LEU A 263 13.99 5.75 -23.67
CA LEU A 263 12.96 4.94 -24.28
C LEU A 263 11.59 5.44 -23.88
N PRO A 264 10.65 5.57 -24.82
CA PRO A 264 9.28 5.89 -24.47
C PRO A 264 8.62 4.74 -23.70
N ALA A 265 7.50 5.02 -23.06
CA ALA A 265 6.65 4.00 -22.47
C ALA A 265 5.18 4.30 -22.79
N THR A 266 4.34 3.29 -22.72
CA THR A 266 2.89 3.46 -22.75
C THR A 266 2.25 2.88 -21.50
N VAL A 267 1.17 3.51 -21.05
CA VAL A 267 0.37 3.02 -19.92
C VAL A 267 -1.11 3.01 -20.30
N LEU A 268 -1.75 1.87 -20.13
CA LEU A 268 -3.21 1.76 -20.10
C LEU A 268 -3.65 1.85 -18.66
N GLY A 269 -4.34 2.94 -18.29
CA GLY A 269 -4.80 3.19 -16.93
C GLY A 269 -6.32 3.13 -16.83
N TYR A 270 -6.85 2.41 -15.85
CA TYR A 270 -8.28 2.26 -15.59
C TYR A 270 -8.57 2.64 -14.14
N ARG A 271 -9.70 3.33 -13.90
CA ARG A 271 -10.19 3.53 -12.55
C ARG A 271 -10.93 2.29 -12.10
N THR A 272 -10.61 1.80 -10.91
CA THR A 272 -11.15 0.58 -10.32
C THR A 272 -11.90 0.88 -9.02
N PRO A 273 -12.62 -0.09 -8.42
CA PRO A 273 -13.35 0.15 -7.19
C PRO A 273 -12.42 0.32 -5.99
N SER A 274 -13.01 0.70 -4.86
CA SER A 274 -12.39 0.62 -3.54
C SER A 274 -11.82 -0.77 -3.26
N PHE A 275 -10.74 -0.85 -2.49
CA PHE A 275 -10.19 -2.12 -2.03
C PHE A 275 -11.16 -2.91 -1.13
N THR A 276 -12.18 -2.26 -0.56
CA THR A 276 -13.21 -2.94 0.24
C THR A 276 -14.20 -3.74 -0.61
N GLU A 277 -14.22 -3.55 -1.92
CA GLU A 277 -15.06 -4.31 -2.84
C GLU A 277 -14.38 -5.61 -3.28
N GLU A 278 -15.14 -6.72 -3.33
CA GLU A 278 -14.62 -8.03 -3.74
C GLU A 278 -14.00 -8.03 -5.14
N ASP A 279 -14.45 -7.16 -6.03
CA ASP A 279 -13.89 -7.01 -7.38
C ASP A 279 -12.39 -6.60 -7.36
N SER A 280 -11.90 -5.97 -6.28
CA SER A 280 -10.47 -5.61 -6.13
C SER A 280 -9.58 -6.85 -6.01
N TYR A 281 -9.99 -7.87 -5.26
CA TYR A 281 -9.27 -9.14 -5.18
C TYR A 281 -9.18 -9.86 -6.54
N VAL A 282 -10.24 -9.76 -7.33
CA VAL A 282 -10.25 -10.32 -8.69
C VAL A 282 -9.30 -9.56 -9.61
N LEU A 283 -9.20 -8.24 -9.48
CA LEU A 283 -8.25 -7.41 -10.24
C LEU A 283 -6.80 -7.77 -9.89
N ASN A 284 -6.49 -8.10 -8.64
CA ASN A 284 -5.17 -8.61 -8.26
C ASN A 284 -4.85 -9.92 -9.00
N MET A 285 -5.78 -10.87 -9.05
CA MET A 285 -5.61 -12.11 -9.81
C MET A 285 -5.46 -11.84 -11.32
N ILE A 286 -6.14 -10.85 -11.88
CA ILE A 286 -5.98 -10.44 -13.28
C ILE A 286 -4.58 -9.87 -13.52
N SER A 287 -4.03 -9.09 -12.60
CA SER A 287 -2.65 -8.59 -12.69
C SER A 287 -1.64 -9.72 -12.77
N ASP A 288 -1.80 -10.72 -11.92
CA ASP A 288 -0.97 -11.91 -11.89
C ASP A 288 -1.06 -12.72 -13.19
N TYR A 289 -2.27 -12.88 -13.71
CA TYR A 289 -2.50 -13.57 -14.99
C TYR A 289 -1.81 -12.86 -16.16
N LEU A 290 -1.90 -11.54 -16.18
CA LEU A 290 -1.40 -10.74 -17.29
C LEU A 290 0.13 -10.60 -17.29
N SER A 291 0.75 -10.38 -16.12
CA SER A 291 2.16 -9.95 -16.11
C SER A 291 3.07 -10.61 -15.10
N ASP A 292 2.58 -11.43 -14.17
CA ASP A 292 3.47 -11.99 -13.17
C ASP A 292 4.20 -13.26 -13.63
N GLY A 293 5.53 -13.11 -13.68
CA GLY A 293 6.47 -14.16 -14.10
C GLY A 293 6.43 -14.44 -15.60
N ASN A 294 7.44 -15.16 -16.07
CA ASN A 294 7.71 -15.41 -17.50
C ASN A 294 6.60 -16.20 -18.22
N SER A 295 5.71 -16.87 -17.49
CA SER A 295 4.57 -17.61 -18.09
C SER A 295 3.27 -16.80 -18.16
N SER A 296 3.28 -15.55 -17.75
CA SER A 296 2.15 -14.64 -17.84
C SER A 296 1.85 -14.25 -19.28
N LYS A 297 0.63 -13.80 -19.55
CA LYS A 297 0.16 -13.66 -20.93
C LYS A 297 0.86 -12.54 -21.70
N LEU A 298 0.97 -11.37 -21.08
CA LEU A 298 1.63 -10.23 -21.72
C LEU A 298 3.12 -10.45 -21.85
N TYR A 299 3.78 -10.97 -20.81
CA TYR A 299 5.22 -11.25 -20.86
C TYR A 299 5.53 -12.22 -22.00
N LYS A 300 4.84 -13.35 -22.03
CA LYS A 300 5.06 -14.35 -23.07
C LYS A 300 4.82 -13.82 -24.47
N LYS A 301 3.71 -13.11 -24.68
CA LYS A 301 3.36 -12.57 -25.99
C LYS A 301 4.33 -11.48 -26.45
N LEU A 302 4.55 -10.46 -25.61
CA LEU A 302 5.24 -9.24 -26.02
C LEU A 302 6.76 -9.32 -25.85
N VAL A 303 7.25 -10.03 -24.81
CA VAL A 303 8.68 -10.11 -24.53
C VAL A 303 9.30 -11.35 -25.17
N ASP A 304 8.73 -12.54 -24.96
CA ASP A 304 9.31 -13.80 -25.45
C ASP A 304 9.03 -14.05 -26.93
N ASP A 305 7.75 -14.07 -27.33
CA ASP A 305 7.34 -14.55 -28.67
C ASP A 305 7.51 -13.47 -29.74
N LYS A 306 6.96 -12.28 -29.55
CA LYS A 306 7.01 -11.18 -30.53
C LYS A 306 8.27 -10.31 -30.41
N LYS A 307 8.88 -10.23 -29.22
CA LYS A 307 10.04 -9.36 -28.93
C LYS A 307 9.78 -7.89 -29.24
N GLU A 308 8.58 -7.44 -28.92
CA GLU A 308 8.09 -6.08 -29.16
C GLU A 308 8.23 -5.20 -27.91
N ALA A 309 8.36 -5.81 -26.70
CA ALA A 309 8.55 -5.09 -25.45
C ALA A 309 9.84 -5.53 -24.73
N LEU A 310 10.53 -4.58 -24.14
CA LEU A 310 11.61 -4.82 -23.18
C LEU A 310 11.05 -5.20 -21.81
N ALA A 311 9.91 -4.61 -21.45
CA ALA A 311 9.23 -4.86 -20.20
C ALA A 311 7.73 -4.65 -20.37
N VAL A 312 6.94 -5.44 -19.66
CA VAL A 312 5.49 -5.26 -19.52
C VAL A 312 5.08 -5.64 -18.11
N GLN A 313 4.25 -4.83 -17.47
CA GLN A 313 3.70 -5.09 -16.14
C GLN A 313 2.24 -4.64 -16.06
N ALA A 314 1.43 -5.41 -15.34
CA ALA A 314 0.08 -5.04 -14.95
C ALA A 314 -0.02 -5.11 -13.44
N PHE A 315 -0.67 -4.14 -12.82
CA PHE A 315 -0.85 -4.10 -11.37
C PHE A 315 -2.10 -3.32 -10.99
N ASN A 316 -2.73 -3.75 -9.91
CA ASN A 316 -3.86 -3.08 -9.28
C ASN A 316 -3.34 -2.28 -8.08
N LEU A 317 -3.46 -0.96 -8.14
CA LEU A 317 -3.16 -0.08 -7.01
C LEU A 317 -4.45 0.15 -6.22
N GLU A 318 -4.54 -0.55 -5.12
CA GLU A 318 -5.69 -0.53 -4.24
C GLU A 318 -5.67 0.69 -3.33
N GLN A 319 -6.80 1.41 -3.25
CA GLN A 319 -6.97 2.58 -2.41
C GLN A 319 -8.40 2.61 -1.85
N GLU A 320 -8.64 3.42 -0.81
CA GLU A 320 -9.88 3.40 -0.03
C GLU A 320 -11.10 3.87 -0.84
N ASP A 321 -10.98 4.95 -1.60
CA ASP A 321 -12.12 5.52 -2.33
C ASP A 321 -12.23 4.98 -3.76
N TYR A 322 -11.11 4.87 -4.46
CA TYR A 322 -10.97 4.36 -5.83
C TYR A 322 -9.62 3.69 -5.99
N GLY A 323 -9.56 2.55 -6.65
CA GLY A 323 -8.31 1.97 -7.11
C GLY A 323 -7.90 2.47 -8.50
N MET A 324 -6.70 2.06 -8.93
CA MET A 324 -6.19 2.21 -10.29
C MET A 324 -5.65 0.88 -10.79
N TYR A 325 -6.06 0.46 -11.98
CA TYR A 325 -5.45 -0.67 -12.66
C TYR A 325 -4.58 -0.17 -13.79
N LEU A 326 -3.31 -0.52 -13.79
CA LEU A 326 -2.33 -0.02 -14.76
C LEU A 326 -1.69 -1.17 -15.51
N ILE A 327 -1.51 -1.00 -16.83
CA ILE A 327 -0.69 -1.87 -17.66
C ILE A 327 0.36 -1.01 -18.35
N PHE A 328 1.60 -1.23 -17.99
CA PHE A 328 2.76 -0.46 -18.44
C PHE A 328 3.60 -1.30 -19.39
N ALA A 329 4.09 -0.70 -20.49
CA ALA A 329 5.03 -1.36 -21.40
C ALA A 329 6.08 -0.40 -21.94
N ILE A 330 7.32 -0.91 -22.10
CA ILE A 330 8.43 -0.24 -22.77
C ILE A 330 8.70 -0.96 -24.09
N PRO A 331 8.70 -0.28 -25.24
CA PRO A 331 8.94 -0.91 -26.55
C PRO A 331 10.38 -1.41 -26.70
N GLN A 332 10.55 -2.44 -27.52
CA GLN A 332 11.85 -2.95 -27.95
C GLN A 332 12.10 -2.58 -29.42
N GLY A 333 13.31 -2.08 -29.71
CA GLY A 333 13.71 -1.73 -31.07
C GLY A 333 12.85 -0.62 -31.68
N GLU A 334 12.28 -0.88 -32.87
CA GLU A 334 11.43 0.07 -33.59
C GLU A 334 9.94 -0.11 -33.36
N THR A 335 9.55 -0.93 -32.36
CA THR A 335 8.15 -1.16 -32.04
C THR A 335 7.47 0.13 -31.61
N SER A 336 6.34 0.46 -32.23
CA SER A 336 5.58 1.66 -31.85
C SER A 336 4.75 1.45 -30.58
N LEU A 337 4.45 2.54 -29.87
CA LEU A 337 3.55 2.50 -28.71
C LEU A 337 2.14 2.05 -29.12
N GLU A 338 1.69 2.39 -30.32
CA GLU A 338 0.41 1.94 -30.87
C GLU A 338 0.37 0.42 -31.04
N THR A 339 1.44 -0.19 -31.55
CA THR A 339 1.56 -1.66 -31.65
C THR A 339 1.44 -2.30 -30.29
N LEU A 340 2.20 -1.82 -29.28
CA LEU A 340 2.11 -2.35 -27.93
C LEU A 340 0.69 -2.20 -27.34
N ASN A 341 0.05 -1.05 -27.53
CA ASN A 341 -1.30 -0.80 -27.04
C ASN A 341 -2.32 -1.77 -27.65
N ASN A 342 -2.20 -2.03 -28.96
CA ASN A 342 -3.08 -2.98 -29.66
C ASN A 342 -2.87 -4.41 -29.18
N ASP A 343 -1.62 -4.83 -28.98
CA ASP A 343 -1.28 -6.16 -28.53
C ASP A 343 -1.68 -6.43 -27.07
N MET A 344 -1.53 -5.43 -26.20
CA MET A 344 -2.05 -5.48 -24.84
C MET A 344 -3.58 -5.59 -24.83
N GLU A 345 -4.24 -4.77 -25.65
CA GLU A 345 -5.70 -4.79 -25.77
C GLU A 345 -6.23 -6.14 -26.29
N GLU A 346 -5.51 -6.82 -27.19
CA GLU A 346 -5.89 -8.17 -27.64
C GLU A 346 -5.94 -9.16 -26.46
N GLU A 347 -4.94 -9.15 -25.57
CA GLU A 347 -4.93 -10.04 -24.38
C GLU A 347 -6.02 -9.66 -23.36
N ILE A 348 -6.23 -8.37 -23.14
CA ILE A 348 -7.32 -7.89 -22.29
C ILE A 348 -8.67 -8.30 -22.87
N ALA A 349 -8.86 -8.22 -24.20
CA ALA A 349 -10.08 -8.64 -24.88
C ALA A 349 -10.33 -10.16 -24.72
N GLN A 350 -9.28 -11.00 -24.65
CA GLN A 350 -9.45 -12.42 -24.40
C GLN A 350 -10.10 -12.66 -23.03
N ILE A 351 -9.59 -12.04 -21.96
CA ILE A 351 -10.15 -12.24 -20.60
C ILE A 351 -11.52 -11.59 -20.42
N ARG A 352 -11.84 -10.53 -21.17
CA ARG A 352 -13.19 -9.94 -21.18
C ARG A 352 -14.24 -10.85 -21.84
N THR A 353 -13.83 -11.65 -22.81
CA THR A 353 -14.77 -12.40 -23.68
C THR A 353 -14.77 -13.90 -23.43
N LYS A 354 -13.67 -14.48 -22.96
CA LYS A 354 -13.48 -15.91 -22.75
C LYS A 354 -13.10 -16.20 -21.30
N LEU A 355 -13.41 -17.41 -20.86
CA LEU A 355 -12.87 -17.91 -19.58
C LEU A 355 -11.40 -18.26 -19.76
N ILE A 356 -10.60 -17.94 -18.74
CA ILE A 356 -9.20 -18.41 -18.68
C ILE A 356 -9.16 -19.95 -18.52
N SER A 357 -8.04 -20.59 -18.86
CA SER A 357 -7.92 -22.04 -18.71
C SER A 357 -7.98 -22.45 -17.23
N GLU A 358 -8.46 -23.65 -16.95
CA GLU A 358 -8.48 -24.22 -15.60
C GLU A 358 -7.07 -24.27 -14.99
N LYS A 359 -6.08 -24.61 -15.79
CA LYS A 359 -4.68 -24.65 -15.38
C LYS A 359 -4.15 -23.27 -14.95
N ASP A 360 -4.46 -22.23 -15.72
CA ASP A 360 -4.05 -20.86 -15.37
C ASP A 360 -4.78 -20.41 -14.10
N PHE A 361 -6.06 -20.69 -13.99
CA PHE A 361 -6.85 -20.37 -12.82
C PHE A 361 -6.30 -21.01 -11.54
N GLN A 362 -6.00 -22.31 -11.57
CA GLN A 362 -5.40 -23.01 -10.44
C GLN A 362 -4.03 -22.40 -10.04
N LYS A 363 -3.24 -21.97 -11.04
CA LYS A 363 -1.99 -21.26 -10.77
C LYS A 363 -2.23 -19.96 -10.00
N LEU A 364 -3.26 -19.20 -10.37
CA LEU A 364 -3.60 -17.93 -9.69
C LEU A 364 -4.08 -18.17 -8.26
N GLN A 365 -4.92 -19.18 -8.02
CA GLN A 365 -5.35 -19.55 -6.67
C GLN A 365 -4.15 -19.94 -5.78
N ASN A 366 -3.26 -20.79 -6.27
CA ASN A 366 -2.05 -21.19 -5.53
C ASN A 366 -1.14 -19.98 -5.23
N LYS A 367 -1.09 -19.01 -6.15
CA LYS A 367 -0.30 -17.81 -5.95
C LYS A 367 -0.91 -16.91 -4.87
N ALA A 368 -2.22 -16.69 -4.89
CA ALA A 368 -2.92 -15.94 -3.85
C ALA A 368 -2.72 -16.56 -2.47
N GLU A 369 -2.82 -17.88 -2.35
CA GLU A 369 -2.51 -18.60 -1.11
C GLU A 369 -1.06 -18.38 -0.64
N ASN A 370 -0.09 -18.48 -1.55
CA ASN A 370 1.30 -18.23 -1.21
C ASN A 370 1.56 -16.78 -0.76
N SER A 371 0.96 -15.81 -1.43
CA SER A 371 1.06 -14.39 -1.05
C SER A 371 0.48 -14.13 0.34
N TYR A 372 -0.70 -14.68 0.63
CA TYR A 372 -1.33 -14.59 1.95
C TYR A 372 -0.45 -15.18 3.06
N VAL A 373 0.13 -16.36 2.86
CA VAL A 373 1.03 -16.99 3.84
C VAL A 373 2.29 -16.12 4.06
N ASN A 374 2.86 -15.57 2.99
CA ASN A 374 4.07 -14.77 3.07
C ASN A 374 3.84 -13.43 3.77
N SER A 375 2.70 -12.78 3.55
CA SER A 375 2.36 -11.51 4.21
C SER A 375 2.29 -11.63 5.73
N ASN A 376 1.86 -12.78 6.21
CA ASN A 376 1.68 -13.07 7.64
C ASN A 376 2.80 -13.97 8.23
N SER A 377 3.98 -14.00 7.60
CA SER A 377 5.10 -14.85 8.03
C SER A 377 6.00 -14.24 9.11
N SER A 378 5.78 -12.99 9.49
CA SER A 378 6.53 -12.29 10.53
C SER A 378 5.62 -11.47 11.44
N VAL A 379 6.06 -11.22 12.69
CA VAL A 379 5.30 -10.40 13.64
C VAL A 379 5.04 -8.99 13.12
N ALA A 380 5.97 -8.40 12.37
CA ALA A 380 5.79 -7.10 11.73
C ALA A 380 4.76 -7.17 10.59
N GLY A 381 4.76 -8.23 9.79
CA GLY A 381 3.77 -8.47 8.75
C GLY A 381 2.37 -8.63 9.34
N ILE A 382 2.24 -9.43 10.39
CA ILE A 382 0.98 -9.62 11.13
C ILE A 382 0.50 -8.28 11.71
N ALA A 383 1.39 -7.50 12.34
CA ALA A 383 1.04 -6.19 12.90
C ALA A 383 0.49 -5.24 11.82
N ASN A 384 1.16 -5.16 10.66
CA ASN A 384 0.69 -4.34 9.54
C ASN A 384 -0.66 -4.83 8.99
N SER A 385 -0.85 -6.15 8.83
CA SER A 385 -2.11 -6.72 8.35
C SER A 385 -3.27 -6.44 9.31
N LEU A 386 -3.06 -6.63 10.63
CA LEU A 386 -4.07 -6.34 11.65
C LEU A 386 -4.45 -4.86 11.67
N ALA A 387 -3.44 -3.96 11.63
CA ALA A 387 -3.67 -2.52 11.60
C ALA A 387 -4.46 -2.09 10.36
N SER A 388 -4.04 -2.55 9.17
CA SER A 388 -4.69 -2.23 7.90
C SER A 388 -6.13 -2.76 7.85
N ASN A 389 -6.34 -4.01 8.26
CA ASN A 389 -7.66 -4.64 8.25
C ASN A 389 -8.65 -3.93 9.19
N TYR A 390 -8.19 -3.50 10.36
CA TYR A 390 -9.03 -2.70 11.24
C TYR A 390 -9.30 -1.31 10.67
N LEU A 391 -8.23 -0.56 10.39
CA LEU A 391 -8.33 0.87 10.09
C LEU A 391 -9.00 1.15 8.74
N LEU A 392 -8.67 0.37 7.71
CA LEU A 392 -9.10 0.63 6.34
C LEU A 392 -10.31 -0.21 5.92
N TYR A 393 -10.42 -1.44 6.40
CA TYR A 393 -11.55 -2.33 6.07
C TYR A 393 -12.61 -2.39 7.19
N GLY A 394 -12.33 -1.85 8.39
CA GLY A 394 -13.23 -1.95 9.53
C GLY A 394 -13.44 -3.38 10.03
N LYS A 395 -12.50 -4.31 9.71
CA LYS A 395 -12.69 -5.73 9.95
C LYS A 395 -11.37 -6.44 10.25
N THR A 396 -10.92 -6.42 11.51
CA THR A 396 -9.67 -7.05 11.95
C THR A 396 -9.59 -8.54 11.57
N LYS A 397 -10.71 -9.26 11.67
CA LYS A 397 -10.81 -10.69 11.33
C LYS A 397 -10.50 -11.02 9.87
N LEU A 398 -10.43 -10.02 9.00
CA LEU A 398 -10.08 -10.21 7.60
C LEU A 398 -8.71 -10.90 7.46
N ILE A 399 -7.80 -10.73 8.43
CA ILE A 399 -6.51 -11.42 8.45
C ILE A 399 -6.65 -12.94 8.33
N ASN A 400 -7.74 -13.53 8.82
CA ASN A 400 -8.01 -14.97 8.76
C ASN A 400 -9.04 -15.34 7.66
N GLU A 401 -9.77 -14.37 7.14
CA GLU A 401 -10.86 -14.57 6.20
C GLU A 401 -10.47 -14.29 4.75
N GLU A 402 -9.47 -13.46 4.51
CA GLU A 402 -9.06 -13.01 3.16
C GLU A 402 -8.77 -14.17 2.21
N ILE A 403 -8.11 -15.21 2.70
CA ILE A 403 -7.83 -16.40 1.89
C ILE A 403 -9.11 -17.07 1.36
N ASN A 404 -10.21 -17.02 2.13
CA ASN A 404 -11.48 -17.59 1.70
C ASN A 404 -12.14 -16.73 0.61
N ILE A 405 -11.89 -15.42 0.59
CA ILE A 405 -12.32 -14.53 -0.50
C ILE A 405 -11.63 -14.99 -1.79
N TYR A 406 -10.30 -15.14 -1.80
CA TYR A 406 -9.57 -15.62 -2.98
C TYR A 406 -10.01 -17.02 -3.43
N ARG A 407 -10.30 -17.93 -2.49
CA ARG A 407 -10.81 -19.29 -2.80
C ARG A 407 -12.22 -19.29 -3.38
N SER A 408 -13.04 -18.30 -3.07
CA SER A 408 -14.39 -18.17 -3.59
C SER A 408 -14.46 -17.61 -5.02
N ILE A 409 -13.40 -16.93 -5.49
CA ILE A 409 -13.31 -16.36 -6.83
C ILE A 409 -13.41 -17.48 -7.88
N THR A 410 -14.14 -17.22 -8.95
CA THR A 410 -14.33 -18.12 -10.09
C THR A 410 -13.70 -17.57 -11.37
N ARG A 411 -13.59 -18.40 -12.40
CA ARG A 411 -13.17 -17.93 -13.75
C ARG A 411 -14.18 -16.98 -14.37
N GLU A 412 -15.45 -17.16 -14.03
CA GLU A 412 -16.56 -16.28 -14.40
C GLU A 412 -16.40 -14.89 -13.79
N ASP A 413 -15.92 -14.81 -12.54
CA ASP A 413 -15.62 -13.53 -11.87
C ASP A 413 -14.48 -12.81 -12.57
N ILE A 414 -13.40 -13.50 -12.94
CA ILE A 414 -12.29 -12.93 -13.71
C ILE A 414 -12.81 -12.31 -15.01
N LYS A 415 -13.64 -13.04 -15.75
CA LYS A 415 -14.25 -12.52 -16.99
C LYS A 415 -15.20 -11.34 -16.72
N ARG A 416 -16.04 -11.44 -15.72
CA ARG A 416 -17.01 -10.38 -15.34
C ARG A 416 -16.30 -9.10 -14.95
N VAL A 417 -15.29 -9.19 -14.07
CA VAL A 417 -14.54 -8.05 -13.56
C VAL A 417 -13.69 -7.41 -14.67
N ALA A 418 -13.02 -8.22 -15.49
CA ALA A 418 -12.30 -7.71 -16.66
C ALA A 418 -13.25 -6.95 -17.61
N SER A 419 -14.46 -7.47 -17.86
CA SER A 419 -15.45 -6.80 -18.70
C SER A 419 -15.98 -5.50 -18.10
N LYS A 420 -16.10 -5.43 -16.78
CA LYS A 420 -16.61 -4.26 -16.05
C LYS A 420 -15.60 -3.12 -16.02
N TYR A 421 -14.33 -3.42 -15.70
CA TYR A 421 -13.34 -2.39 -15.40
C TYR A 421 -12.29 -2.17 -16.50
N LEU A 422 -11.90 -3.20 -17.25
CA LEU A 422 -10.86 -3.09 -18.27
C LEU A 422 -11.44 -2.83 -19.66
N ASN A 423 -12.35 -1.86 -19.76
CA ASN A 423 -13.03 -1.49 -20.99
C ASN A 423 -12.24 -0.38 -21.72
N PRO A 424 -11.95 -0.51 -23.03
CA PRO A 424 -11.20 0.49 -23.78
C PRO A 424 -11.84 1.88 -23.82
N ASN A 425 -13.17 1.98 -23.61
CA ASN A 425 -13.86 3.27 -23.52
C ASN A 425 -13.79 3.91 -22.11
N GLN A 426 -13.17 3.26 -21.13
CA GLN A 426 -13.13 3.71 -19.74
C GLN A 426 -11.69 3.83 -19.22
N ARG A 427 -10.76 4.16 -20.11
CA ARG A 427 -9.33 4.21 -19.78
C ARG A 427 -8.65 5.50 -20.20
N VAL A 428 -7.50 5.71 -19.58
CA VAL A 428 -6.45 6.62 -20.04
C VAL A 428 -5.43 5.80 -20.82
N VAL A 429 -5.03 6.29 -21.99
CA VAL A 429 -3.83 5.83 -22.71
C VAL A 429 -2.81 6.94 -22.59
N LEU A 430 -1.78 6.71 -21.78
CA LEU A 430 -0.70 7.66 -21.59
C LEU A 430 0.51 7.27 -22.42
N GLU A 431 0.94 8.15 -23.31
CA GLU A 431 2.25 8.11 -23.95
C GLU A 431 3.25 8.88 -23.08
N TYR A 432 4.26 8.18 -22.55
CA TYR A 432 5.30 8.76 -21.72
C TYR A 432 6.59 8.82 -22.54
N LEU A 433 6.98 10.02 -22.94
CA LEU A 433 7.95 10.25 -24.01
C LEU A 433 9.24 10.89 -23.46
N PRO A 434 10.41 10.57 -24.06
CA PRO A 434 11.62 11.35 -23.81
C PRO A 434 11.38 12.82 -24.17
N LYS A 435 11.82 13.72 -23.29
CA LYS A 435 11.82 15.14 -23.63
C LYS A 435 12.93 15.39 -24.66
N ALA A 436 12.57 15.92 -25.83
CA ALA A 436 13.56 16.28 -26.83
C ALA A 436 14.57 17.27 -26.20
N GLU A 437 15.87 17.03 -26.37
CA GLU A 437 16.90 18.02 -26.05
C GLU A 437 16.60 19.29 -26.85
N GLU A 438 16.41 20.42 -26.16
CA GLU A 438 16.45 21.71 -26.82
C GLU A 438 17.85 21.86 -27.39
N ILE A 439 17.98 21.73 -28.72
CA ILE A 439 19.22 22.09 -29.41
C ILE A 439 19.41 23.58 -29.13
N LYS A 440 20.28 23.88 -28.17
CA LYS A 440 20.76 25.25 -27.93
C LYS A 440 21.49 25.64 -29.21
N GLN A 441 20.78 26.41 -30.09
CA GLN A 441 21.38 27.10 -31.23
C GLN A 441 22.28 28.24 -30.75
#